data_1f8bc91a4f56610bac6020a1bbc7f611
#
_entry.id   1f8bc91a4f56610bac6020a1bbc7f611
#
_cell.length_a   1.000
_cell.length_b   1.000
_cell.length_c   1.000
_cell.angle_alpha   90.00
_cell.angle_beta   90.00
_cell.angle_gamma   90.00
#
_symmetry.space_group_name_H-M   'P 1'
#
loop_
_entity.id
_entity.type
_entity.pdbx_description
1 polymer ?
#
loop_
_entity_poly.entity_id
_entity_poly.type
_entity_poly.pdbx_seq_one_letter_code
_entity_poly.pdbx_strand_id
1 'polypeptide(L)'
;LLGNLTPAIVVVVILYIPALVLATISIVRKRMLSAAFIRRERKRAFVVFGVSLLSLAGAYVQDPGYELKSDLYPLNVCYNVGLAFQRTALTQNYHHTSKDFTFHAQATHPEEKQEVYVMVVGETSRALNWQLYGYERETNPLLVQQSGLVAFPKVLTESNTTHKSVPMLLSDVTACSYDSIYHRKGIITAFKEAGFRTAFFSNQRFNHSFIDFFGREADTFDFIKEDSLDFSYNPSDNELLKLVEQELAKGAKKQFIVLHTYGSHFNYRERYPSGDAFFTPDYPVEAERKFRDNLVNAYDNSVRY
;
A
#
# COMPACT_ATOMS: atom_id res chain seq x y z
N LEU A 1 0.35 -6.92 8.95
CA LEU A 1 -0.18 -6.00 9.98
C LEU A 1 -0.41 -6.71 11.32
N LEU A 2 -0.94 -7.93 11.36
CA LEU A 2 -1.20 -8.68 12.62
C LEU A 2 0.10 -9.08 13.35
N GLY A 3 1.19 -9.38 12.63
CA GLY A 3 2.47 -9.79 13.24
C GLY A 3 3.13 -8.72 14.11
N ASN A 4 2.91 -7.43 13.83
CA ASN A 4 3.45 -6.32 14.61
C ASN A 4 2.54 -5.85 15.74
N LEU A 5 1.27 -6.26 15.75
CA LEU A 5 0.32 -5.96 16.83
C LEU A 5 0.54 -6.82 18.08
N THR A 6 1.04 -8.06 17.90
CA THR A 6 1.21 -9.02 18.99
C THR A 6 2.12 -8.51 20.13
N PRO A 7 3.33 -7.94 19.85
CA PRO A 7 4.18 -7.41 20.91
C PRO A 7 3.54 -6.23 21.66
N ALA A 8 2.87 -5.32 20.95
CA ALA A 8 2.21 -4.18 21.57
C ALA A 8 1.03 -4.60 22.46
N ILE A 9 0.21 -5.55 22.00
CA ILE A 9 -0.88 -6.14 22.79
C ILE A 9 -0.32 -6.82 24.04
N VAL A 10 0.76 -7.59 23.92
CA VAL A 10 1.41 -8.26 25.05
C VAL A 10 1.90 -7.23 26.09
N VAL A 11 2.52 -6.14 25.65
CA VAL A 11 2.97 -5.06 26.56
C VAL A 11 1.79 -4.42 27.28
N VAL A 12 0.70 -4.10 26.56
CA VAL A 12 -0.53 -3.55 27.15
C VAL A 12 -1.12 -4.51 28.18
N VAL A 13 -1.25 -5.79 27.84
CA VAL A 13 -1.79 -6.81 28.73
C VAL A 13 -0.93 -6.95 30.00
N ILE A 14 0.39 -7.03 29.85
CA ILE A 14 1.31 -7.22 31.01
C ILE A 14 1.34 -6.00 31.92
N LEU A 15 1.28 -4.78 31.40
CA LEU A 15 1.42 -3.56 32.19
C LEU A 15 0.08 -3.06 32.75
N TYR A 16 -0.99 -3.10 31.97
CA TYR A 16 -2.25 -2.47 32.33
C TYR A 16 -3.23 -3.40 33.03
N ILE A 17 -3.29 -4.70 32.69
CA ILE A 17 -4.22 -5.62 33.37
C ILE A 17 -3.89 -5.78 34.85
N PRO A 18 -2.62 -6.00 35.26
CA PRO A 18 -2.30 -6.05 36.68
C PRO A 18 -2.62 -4.75 37.42
N ALA A 19 -2.36 -3.57 36.79
CA ALA A 19 -2.69 -2.28 37.39
C ALA A 19 -4.20 -2.11 37.58
N LEU A 20 -4.99 -2.49 36.58
CA LEU A 20 -6.46 -2.47 36.62
C LEU A 20 -7.02 -3.40 37.70
N VAL A 21 -6.48 -4.62 37.79
CA VAL A 21 -6.87 -5.61 38.80
C VAL A 21 -6.54 -5.09 40.20
N LEU A 22 -5.35 -4.55 40.41
CA LEU A 22 -4.94 -3.97 41.71
C LEU A 22 -5.81 -2.76 42.10
N ALA A 23 -6.13 -1.89 41.15
CA ALA A 23 -7.02 -0.77 41.37
C ALA A 23 -8.44 -1.25 41.77
N THR A 24 -8.98 -2.23 41.05
CA THR A 24 -10.29 -2.81 41.31
C THR A 24 -10.34 -3.49 42.68
N ILE A 25 -9.31 -4.28 43.03
CA ILE A 25 -9.20 -4.89 44.38
C ILE A 25 -9.15 -3.81 45.47
N SER A 26 -8.41 -2.72 45.25
CA SER A 26 -8.32 -1.62 46.20
C SER A 26 -9.66 -0.91 46.39
N ILE A 27 -10.43 -0.73 45.35
CA ILE A 27 -11.79 -0.14 45.40
C ILE A 27 -12.76 -1.08 46.13
N VAL A 28 -12.77 -2.38 45.76
CA VAL A 28 -13.67 -3.37 46.35
C VAL A 28 -13.39 -3.59 47.83
N ARG A 29 -12.11 -3.56 48.25
CA ARG A 29 -11.74 -3.70 49.68
C ARG A 29 -12.05 -2.48 50.51
N LYS A 30 -12.72 -1.44 49.99
CA LYS A 30 -13.14 -0.22 50.73
C LYS A 30 -12.06 0.33 51.69
N ARG A 31 -10.83 0.37 51.25
CA ARG A 31 -9.78 1.05 52.02
C ARG A 31 -10.10 2.52 52.07
N MET A 32 -10.59 2.99 53.18
CA MET A 32 -10.84 4.42 53.46
C MET A 32 -9.50 5.14 53.44
N LEU A 33 -9.24 5.84 52.34
CA LEU A 33 -8.07 6.73 52.27
C LEU A 33 -8.25 7.91 53.23
N SER A 34 -7.24 8.26 53.99
CA SER A 34 -7.32 9.42 54.91
C SER A 34 -7.56 10.70 54.08
N ALA A 35 -8.31 11.67 54.68
CA ALA A 35 -8.56 12.97 54.03
C ALA A 35 -7.25 13.71 53.71
N ALA A 36 -6.24 13.57 54.55
CA ALA A 36 -4.90 14.14 54.32
C ALA A 36 -4.21 13.52 53.10
N PHE A 37 -4.30 12.19 52.92
CA PHE A 37 -3.77 11.50 51.74
C PHE A 37 -4.48 12.00 50.48
N ILE A 38 -5.80 12.01 50.46
CA ILE A 38 -6.59 12.46 49.28
C ILE A 38 -6.23 13.90 48.91
N ARG A 39 -6.10 14.80 49.89
CA ARG A 39 -5.72 16.21 49.65
C ARG A 39 -4.30 16.32 49.05
N ARG A 40 -3.36 15.50 49.51
CA ARG A 40 -1.99 15.50 48.98
C ARG A 40 -1.95 14.97 47.55
N GLU A 41 -2.62 13.86 47.27
CA GLU A 41 -2.65 13.27 45.93
C GLU A 41 -3.41 14.15 44.94
N ARG A 42 -4.48 14.84 45.35
CA ARG A 42 -5.16 15.83 44.53
C ARG A 42 -4.23 17.00 44.16
N LYS A 43 -3.42 17.54 45.11
CA LYS A 43 -2.43 18.55 44.77
C LYS A 43 -1.39 18.07 43.80
N ARG A 44 -0.88 16.85 43.97
CA ARG A 44 0.08 16.23 43.02
C ARG A 44 -0.55 16.06 41.60
N ALA A 45 -1.77 15.59 41.55
CA ALA A 45 -2.50 15.44 40.28
C ALA A 45 -2.65 16.80 39.58
N PHE A 46 -2.98 17.89 40.29
CA PHE A 46 -3.04 19.23 39.69
C PHE A 46 -1.70 19.73 39.18
N VAL A 47 -0.60 19.47 39.91
CA VAL A 47 0.75 19.83 39.45
C VAL A 47 1.11 19.04 38.17
N VAL A 48 0.91 17.73 38.19
CA VAL A 48 1.18 16.88 37.01
C VAL A 48 0.34 17.32 35.81
N PHE A 49 -0.95 17.61 36.03
CA PHE A 49 -1.83 18.10 34.97
C PHE A 49 -1.35 19.44 34.40
N GLY A 50 -0.96 20.39 35.27
CA GLY A 50 -0.41 21.69 34.86
C GLY A 50 0.88 21.54 34.04
N VAL A 51 1.81 20.70 34.49
CA VAL A 51 3.06 20.41 33.77
C VAL A 51 2.75 19.76 32.42
N SER A 52 1.80 18.81 32.36
CA SER A 52 1.39 18.18 31.13
C SER A 52 0.79 19.16 30.12
N LEU A 53 -0.06 20.09 30.59
CA LEU A 53 -0.62 21.16 29.74
C LEU A 53 0.47 22.11 29.21
N LEU A 54 1.44 22.49 30.03
CA LEU A 54 2.55 23.32 29.59
C LEU A 54 3.44 22.60 28.57
N SER A 55 3.71 21.31 28.80
CA SER A 55 4.48 20.50 27.87
C SER A 55 3.76 20.37 26.51
N LEU A 56 2.45 20.19 26.54
CA LEU A 56 1.62 20.10 25.33
C LEU A 56 1.59 21.44 24.58
N ALA A 57 1.44 22.57 25.31
CA ALA A 57 1.52 23.90 24.72
C ALA A 57 2.90 24.15 24.09
N GLY A 58 3.97 23.72 24.77
CA GLY A 58 5.34 23.79 24.24
C GLY A 58 5.51 22.98 22.95
N ALA A 59 4.98 21.76 22.90
CA ALA A 59 5.01 20.92 21.69
C ALA A 59 4.29 21.60 20.51
N TYR A 60 3.13 22.20 20.77
CA TYR A 60 2.35 22.90 19.75
C TYR A 60 3.04 24.18 19.24
N VAL A 61 3.80 24.86 20.09
CA VAL A 61 4.60 26.03 19.69
C VAL A 61 5.81 25.63 18.85
N GLN A 62 6.44 24.46 19.15
CA GLN A 62 7.59 23.97 18.41
C GLN A 62 7.21 23.38 17.05
N ASP A 63 6.06 22.73 16.98
CA ASP A 63 5.53 22.12 15.77
C ASP A 63 4.05 22.49 15.59
N PRO A 64 3.74 23.52 14.76
CA PRO A 64 2.37 23.90 14.46
C PRO A 64 1.55 22.80 13.79
N GLY A 65 2.20 21.78 13.23
CA GLY A 65 1.57 20.58 12.67
C GLY A 65 1.25 19.49 13.71
N TYR A 66 1.62 19.69 14.98
CA TYR A 66 1.39 18.71 16.04
C TYR A 66 -0.09 18.43 16.25
N GLU A 67 -0.49 17.18 16.08
CA GLU A 67 -1.86 16.72 16.27
C GLU A 67 -1.94 15.70 17.40
N LEU A 68 -2.74 15.99 18.42
CA LEU A 68 -2.95 15.08 19.57
C LEU A 68 -3.32 13.65 19.17
N LYS A 69 -4.12 13.52 18.09
CA LYS A 69 -4.59 12.22 17.61
C LYS A 69 -3.51 11.38 16.92
N SER A 70 -2.48 12.01 16.34
CA SER A 70 -1.39 11.33 15.61
C SER A 70 -0.08 11.26 16.39
N ASP A 71 0.22 12.27 17.20
CA ASP A 71 1.55 12.45 17.77
C ASP A 71 1.61 12.17 19.27
N LEU A 72 0.49 12.27 20.01
CA LEU A 72 0.50 12.02 21.44
C LEU A 72 0.21 10.56 21.81
N TYR A 73 1.21 9.87 22.36
CA TYR A 73 1.02 8.56 22.99
C TYR A 73 0.34 8.71 24.36
N PRO A 74 -0.67 7.88 24.74
CA PRO A 74 -1.25 6.76 23.98
C PRO A 74 -2.49 7.11 23.15
N LEU A 75 -2.85 8.39 23.01
CA LEU A 75 -4.04 8.82 22.25
C LEU A 75 -3.99 8.37 20.79
N ASN A 76 -2.81 8.48 20.17
CA ASN A 76 -2.59 8.01 18.80
C ASN A 76 -2.89 6.51 18.63
N VAL A 77 -2.56 5.69 19.62
CA VAL A 77 -2.89 4.25 19.59
C VAL A 77 -4.40 4.04 19.64
N CYS A 78 -5.09 4.68 20.58
CA CYS A 78 -6.55 4.59 20.69
C CYS A 78 -7.24 5.10 19.42
N TYR A 79 -6.80 6.23 18.89
CA TYR A 79 -7.32 6.80 17.65
C TYR A 79 -7.11 5.85 16.45
N ASN A 80 -5.90 5.31 16.29
CA ASN A 80 -5.58 4.41 15.18
C ASN A 80 -6.34 3.08 15.27
N VAL A 81 -6.57 2.56 16.48
CA VAL A 81 -7.43 1.39 16.68
C VAL A 81 -8.87 1.70 16.26
N GLY A 82 -9.43 2.82 16.70
CA GLY A 82 -10.76 3.26 16.29
C GLY A 82 -10.87 3.44 14.77
N LEU A 83 -9.87 4.09 14.17
CA LEU A 83 -9.78 4.28 12.73
C LEU A 83 -9.68 2.94 11.96
N ALA A 84 -8.93 1.97 12.50
CA ALA A 84 -8.82 0.64 11.89
C ALA A 84 -10.18 -0.08 11.87
N PHE A 85 -10.93 -0.04 12.96
CA PHE A 85 -12.30 -0.59 13.00
C PHE A 85 -13.24 0.10 12.02
N GLN A 86 -13.22 1.43 11.98
CA GLN A 86 -14.03 2.21 11.06
C GLN A 86 -13.72 1.84 9.60
N ARG A 87 -12.44 1.84 9.22
CA ARG A 87 -12.00 1.49 7.87
C ARG A 87 -12.33 0.05 7.50
N THR A 88 -12.18 -0.88 8.43
CA THR A 88 -12.58 -2.29 8.21
C THR A 88 -14.08 -2.39 7.93
N ALA A 89 -14.92 -1.71 8.70
CA ALA A 89 -16.37 -1.70 8.48
C ALA A 89 -16.74 -1.09 7.11
N LEU A 90 -16.12 0.03 6.73
CA LEU A 90 -16.31 0.64 5.42
C LEU A 90 -15.87 -0.29 4.28
N THR A 91 -14.72 -0.94 4.44
CA THR A 91 -14.19 -1.89 3.46
C THR A 91 -15.09 -3.11 3.29
N GLN A 92 -15.59 -3.67 4.39
CA GLN A 92 -16.55 -4.78 4.34
C GLN A 92 -17.87 -4.41 3.64
N ASN A 93 -18.29 -3.16 3.75
CA ASN A 93 -19.49 -2.63 3.11
C ASN A 93 -19.27 -2.19 1.65
N TYR A 94 -18.06 -2.21 1.13
CA TYR A 94 -17.71 -1.70 -0.20
C TYR A 94 -18.62 -2.22 -1.32
N HIS A 95 -18.93 -3.51 -1.34
CA HIS A 95 -19.81 -4.10 -2.36
C HIS A 95 -21.23 -3.51 -2.37
N HIS A 96 -21.70 -3.01 -1.22
CA HIS A 96 -23.01 -2.35 -1.12
C HIS A 96 -22.92 -0.88 -1.50
N THR A 97 -21.86 -0.18 -1.05
CA THR A 97 -21.73 1.26 -1.24
C THR A 97 -21.31 1.65 -2.65
N SER A 98 -20.64 0.74 -3.39
CA SER A 98 -20.19 0.96 -4.76
C SER A 98 -21.08 0.32 -5.84
N LYS A 99 -22.14 -0.44 -5.47
CA LYS A 99 -22.92 -1.25 -6.41
C LYS A 99 -23.60 -0.45 -7.53
N ASP A 100 -24.07 0.75 -7.20
CA ASP A 100 -24.83 1.61 -8.11
C ASP A 100 -23.93 2.62 -8.86
N PHE A 101 -22.60 2.55 -8.63
CA PHE A 101 -21.64 3.40 -9.31
C PHE A 101 -21.46 2.95 -10.77
N THR A 102 -21.48 3.89 -11.69
CA THR A 102 -21.19 3.67 -13.11
C THR A 102 -20.41 4.86 -13.66
N PHE A 103 -19.50 4.58 -14.59
CA PHE A 103 -18.77 5.59 -15.36
C PHE A 103 -19.59 6.11 -16.55
N HIS A 104 -20.65 5.39 -16.96
CA HIS A 104 -21.36 5.62 -18.23
C HIS A 104 -20.40 5.61 -19.42
N ALA A 105 -19.38 4.77 -19.37
CA ALA A 105 -18.34 4.70 -20.38
C ALA A 105 -18.85 4.03 -21.67
N GLN A 106 -18.44 4.58 -22.80
CA GLN A 106 -18.80 4.06 -24.12
C GLN A 106 -17.57 3.98 -25.01
N ALA A 107 -17.49 2.91 -25.82
CA ALA A 107 -16.44 2.79 -26.80
C ALA A 107 -16.65 3.81 -27.93
N THR A 108 -15.60 4.50 -28.33
CA THR A 108 -15.62 5.46 -29.45
C THR A 108 -15.35 4.82 -30.81
N HIS A 109 -14.82 3.61 -30.82
CA HIS A 109 -14.55 2.85 -32.04
C HIS A 109 -15.57 1.72 -32.24
N PRO A 110 -15.85 1.34 -33.53
CA PRO A 110 -16.77 0.24 -33.85
C PRO A 110 -16.42 -1.05 -33.16
N GLU A 111 -17.42 -1.92 -32.90
CA GLU A 111 -17.22 -3.21 -32.22
C GLU A 111 -16.29 -4.14 -33.00
N GLU A 112 -16.26 -4.03 -34.34
CA GLU A 112 -15.44 -4.88 -35.23
C GLU A 112 -13.95 -4.53 -35.13
N LYS A 113 -13.60 -3.33 -34.70
CA LYS A 113 -12.21 -2.89 -34.54
C LYS A 113 -11.53 -3.68 -33.44
N GLN A 114 -10.43 -4.34 -33.77
CA GLN A 114 -9.61 -5.02 -32.77
C GLN A 114 -8.85 -3.98 -31.96
N GLU A 115 -9.00 -4.03 -30.64
CA GLU A 115 -8.36 -3.13 -29.68
C GLU A 115 -7.89 -3.92 -28.47
N VAL A 116 -6.60 -3.88 -28.21
CA VAL A 116 -5.99 -4.49 -27.03
C VAL A 116 -5.23 -3.41 -26.29
N TYR A 117 -5.63 -3.14 -25.06
CA TYR A 117 -4.94 -2.23 -24.16
C TYR A 117 -4.36 -3.03 -23.00
N VAL A 118 -3.07 -2.84 -22.75
CA VAL A 118 -2.37 -3.45 -21.62
C VAL A 118 -1.84 -2.33 -20.72
N MET A 119 -2.31 -2.31 -19.48
CA MET A 119 -1.85 -1.39 -18.46
C MET A 119 -0.91 -2.13 -17.53
N VAL A 120 0.36 -1.75 -17.50
CA VAL A 120 1.36 -2.31 -16.58
C VAL A 120 1.54 -1.38 -15.40
N VAL A 121 1.15 -1.83 -14.22
CA VAL A 121 1.33 -1.12 -12.96
C VAL A 121 2.63 -1.62 -12.33
N GLY A 122 3.66 -0.78 -12.38
CA GLY A 122 4.97 -1.05 -11.79
C GLY A 122 4.96 -0.87 -10.26
N GLU A 123 5.97 -1.40 -9.60
CA GLU A 123 6.16 -1.28 -8.16
C GLU A 123 7.57 -0.79 -7.85
N THR A 124 7.69 0.18 -6.95
CA THR A 124 8.98 0.70 -6.41
C THR A 124 9.99 1.13 -7.50
N SER A 125 9.52 1.56 -8.67
CA SER A 125 10.36 1.97 -9.78
C SER A 125 10.55 3.49 -9.79
N ARG A 126 11.80 3.93 -9.58
CA ARG A 126 12.15 5.34 -9.45
C ARG A 126 12.59 5.91 -10.81
N ALA A 127 11.90 6.94 -11.30
CA ALA A 127 12.22 7.58 -12.58
C ALA A 127 13.68 8.03 -12.72
N LEU A 128 14.32 8.48 -11.63
CA LEU A 128 15.74 8.90 -11.63
C LEU A 128 16.74 7.77 -11.92
N ASN A 129 16.31 6.51 -11.90
CA ASN A 129 17.10 5.34 -12.26
C ASN A 129 16.71 4.77 -13.63
N TRP A 130 15.96 5.53 -14.43
CA TRP A 130 15.58 5.12 -15.79
C TRP A 130 16.42 5.82 -16.83
N GLN A 131 17.12 5.04 -17.66
CA GLN A 131 17.85 5.55 -18.82
C GLN A 131 16.98 6.43 -19.73
N LEU A 132 15.71 6.04 -19.89
CA LEU A 132 14.71 6.78 -20.66
C LEU A 132 14.55 8.25 -20.20
N TYR A 133 14.83 8.53 -18.92
CA TYR A 133 14.76 9.87 -18.32
C TYR A 133 16.12 10.52 -18.07
N GLY A 134 17.18 9.99 -18.69
CA GLY A 134 18.52 10.56 -18.62
C GLY A 134 19.43 9.99 -17.53
N TYR A 135 19.09 8.84 -16.95
CA TYR A 135 20.00 8.12 -16.08
C TYR A 135 21.19 7.57 -16.92
N GLU A 136 22.41 7.69 -16.40
CA GLU A 136 23.63 7.33 -17.13
C GLU A 136 23.81 5.82 -17.38
N ARG A 137 23.11 5.00 -16.59
CA ARG A 137 23.21 3.54 -16.68
C ARG A 137 22.11 2.97 -17.57
N GLU A 138 22.41 1.88 -18.27
CA GLU A 138 21.50 1.20 -19.19
C GLU A 138 20.46 0.35 -18.45
N THR A 139 19.51 1.00 -17.80
CA THR A 139 18.44 0.33 -17.01
C THR A 139 17.17 -0.01 -17.80
N ASN A 140 16.98 0.56 -18.98
CA ASN A 140 15.87 0.19 -19.89
C ASN A 140 16.28 0.24 -21.36
N PRO A 141 17.32 -0.51 -21.77
CA PRO A 141 17.86 -0.44 -23.13
C PRO A 141 16.88 -0.87 -24.21
N LEU A 142 15.94 -1.76 -23.88
CA LEU A 142 14.92 -2.22 -24.84
C LEU A 142 13.84 -1.17 -25.05
N LEU A 143 13.44 -0.44 -23.97
CA LEU A 143 12.42 0.61 -24.07
C LEU A 143 12.89 1.80 -24.89
N VAL A 144 14.13 2.23 -24.74
CA VAL A 144 14.65 3.39 -25.52
C VAL A 144 14.75 3.13 -27.01
N GLN A 145 14.72 1.86 -27.44
CA GLN A 145 14.74 1.45 -28.84
C GLN A 145 13.33 1.30 -29.44
N GLN A 146 12.27 1.40 -28.62
CA GLN A 146 10.90 1.19 -29.09
C GLN A 146 10.40 2.39 -29.93
N SER A 147 9.99 2.13 -31.15
CA SER A 147 9.29 3.10 -31.99
C SER A 147 7.90 3.37 -31.42
N GLY A 148 7.46 4.62 -31.42
CA GLY A 148 6.15 5.00 -30.91
C GLY A 148 6.05 5.15 -29.40
N LEU A 149 7.14 4.98 -28.67
CA LEU A 149 7.19 5.24 -27.22
C LEU A 149 6.95 6.71 -26.93
N VAL A 150 6.03 6.98 -26.00
CA VAL A 150 5.77 8.32 -25.44
C VAL A 150 6.15 8.31 -23.97
N ALA A 151 7.15 9.10 -23.59
CA ALA A 151 7.61 9.21 -22.23
C ALA A 151 7.06 10.47 -21.54
N PHE A 152 6.61 10.32 -20.28
CA PHE A 152 6.10 11.42 -19.47
C PHE A 152 7.10 11.75 -18.34
N PRO A 153 8.00 12.73 -18.50
CA PRO A 153 9.09 12.97 -17.55
C PRO A 153 8.64 13.68 -16.25
N LYS A 154 7.42 14.20 -16.20
CA LYS A 154 6.89 14.96 -15.07
C LYS A 154 5.62 14.31 -14.50
N VAL A 155 5.76 13.10 -13.99
CA VAL A 155 4.68 12.37 -13.33
C VAL A 155 5.01 12.24 -11.85
N LEU A 156 4.05 12.57 -10.99
CA LEU A 156 4.14 12.42 -9.55
C LEU A 156 3.09 11.43 -9.08
N THR A 157 3.47 10.52 -8.21
CA THR A 157 2.51 9.69 -7.49
C THR A 157 1.85 10.48 -6.37
N GLU A 158 0.56 10.29 -6.17
CA GLU A 158 -0.18 10.97 -5.10
C GLU A 158 0.02 10.34 -3.72
N SER A 159 0.68 9.18 -3.64
CA SER A 159 1.03 8.52 -2.38
C SER A 159 2.32 7.73 -2.51
N ASN A 160 3.05 7.60 -1.42
CA ASN A 160 4.27 6.81 -1.29
C ASN A 160 4.05 5.38 -0.81
N THR A 161 2.79 4.91 -0.78
CA THR A 161 2.44 3.56 -0.34
C THR A 161 1.55 2.89 -1.37
N THR A 162 1.89 1.67 -1.76
CA THR A 162 1.23 0.88 -2.80
C THR A 162 -0.28 0.75 -2.58
N HIS A 163 -0.70 0.46 -1.35
CA HIS A 163 -2.12 0.29 -1.02
C HIS A 163 -2.97 1.57 -1.12
N LYS A 164 -2.34 2.73 -1.37
CA LYS A 164 -3.02 3.99 -1.68
C LYS A 164 -2.77 4.44 -3.11
N SER A 165 -1.51 4.41 -3.56
CA SER A 165 -1.14 4.90 -4.89
C SER A 165 -1.78 4.07 -6.01
N VAL A 166 -1.77 2.74 -5.90
CA VAL A 166 -2.34 1.87 -6.94
C VAL A 166 -3.86 1.99 -7.05
N PRO A 167 -4.65 2.00 -5.97
CA PRO A 167 -6.08 2.29 -6.09
C PRO A 167 -6.40 3.67 -6.72
N MET A 168 -5.63 4.71 -6.39
CA MET A 168 -5.79 6.02 -7.05
C MET A 168 -5.41 5.98 -8.54
N LEU A 169 -4.41 5.17 -8.91
CA LEU A 169 -4.04 4.96 -10.32
C LEU A 169 -5.13 4.18 -11.09
N LEU A 170 -5.82 3.27 -10.40
CA LEU A 170 -6.86 2.43 -10.99
C LEU A 170 -8.28 3.02 -10.93
N SER A 171 -8.45 4.25 -10.42
CA SER A 171 -9.76 4.89 -10.26
C SER A 171 -9.70 6.39 -10.53
N ASP A 172 -10.81 7.08 -10.38
CA ASP A 172 -10.93 8.54 -10.43
C ASP A 172 -10.68 9.21 -9.07
N VAL A 173 -10.25 8.44 -8.07
CA VAL A 173 -10.00 8.93 -6.72
C VAL A 173 -8.62 9.59 -6.64
N THR A 174 -8.55 10.74 -5.98
CA THR A 174 -7.32 11.49 -5.73
C THR A 174 -6.94 11.49 -4.25
N ALA A 175 -5.73 11.94 -3.91
CA ALA A 175 -5.32 12.09 -2.52
C ALA A 175 -6.23 13.05 -1.74
N CYS A 176 -6.77 14.09 -2.39
CA CYS A 176 -7.69 15.05 -1.78
C CYS A 176 -9.10 14.49 -1.54
N SER A 177 -9.50 13.45 -2.27
CA SER A 177 -10.82 12.83 -2.21
C SER A 177 -10.77 11.35 -1.83
N TYR A 178 -9.69 10.90 -1.16
CA TYR A 178 -9.41 9.48 -0.94
C TYR A 178 -10.56 8.72 -0.26
N ASP A 179 -11.29 9.35 0.65
CA ASP A 179 -12.42 8.71 1.34
C ASP A 179 -13.60 8.38 0.40
N SER A 180 -13.63 8.96 -0.81
CA SER A 180 -14.62 8.59 -1.82
C SER A 180 -14.43 7.18 -2.38
N ILE A 181 -13.28 6.56 -2.18
CA ILE A 181 -12.92 5.23 -2.69
C ILE A 181 -13.92 4.15 -2.30
N TYR A 182 -14.57 4.29 -1.13
CA TYR A 182 -15.59 3.36 -0.67
C TYR A 182 -16.88 3.37 -1.49
N HIS A 183 -17.03 4.32 -2.41
CA HIS A 183 -18.20 4.52 -3.27
C HIS A 183 -17.85 4.50 -4.76
N ARG A 184 -16.60 4.22 -5.11
CA ARG A 184 -16.08 4.25 -6.47
C ARG A 184 -15.76 2.85 -6.97
N LYS A 185 -15.68 2.72 -8.29
CA LYS A 185 -15.16 1.54 -8.97
C LYS A 185 -13.88 1.86 -9.71
N GLY A 186 -13.15 0.80 -10.09
CA GLY A 186 -11.90 0.93 -10.84
C GLY A 186 -12.13 1.15 -12.34
N ILE A 187 -11.06 1.57 -13.03
CA ILE A 187 -11.03 1.75 -14.49
C ILE A 187 -11.44 0.48 -15.23
N ILE A 188 -11.26 -0.69 -14.63
CA ILE A 188 -11.68 -1.98 -15.18
C ILE A 188 -13.19 -1.97 -15.44
N THR A 189 -14.00 -1.45 -14.51
CA THR A 189 -15.44 -1.29 -14.70
C THR A 189 -15.75 -0.36 -15.87
N ALA A 190 -15.01 0.75 -16.06
CA ALA A 190 -15.20 1.64 -17.20
C ALA A 190 -14.98 0.91 -18.54
N PHE A 191 -13.93 0.11 -18.64
CA PHE A 191 -13.70 -0.69 -19.85
C PHE A 191 -14.76 -1.77 -20.04
N LYS A 192 -15.28 -2.40 -18.99
CA LYS A 192 -16.42 -3.34 -19.09
C LYS A 192 -17.68 -2.65 -19.61
N GLU A 193 -18.02 -1.48 -19.08
CA GLU A 193 -19.15 -0.68 -19.58
C GLU A 193 -19.01 -0.32 -21.05
N ALA A 194 -17.77 -0.10 -21.51
CA ALA A 194 -17.44 0.17 -22.92
C ALA A 194 -17.36 -1.10 -23.79
N GLY A 195 -17.75 -2.28 -23.27
CA GLY A 195 -17.82 -3.53 -24.02
C GLY A 195 -16.48 -4.27 -24.18
N PHE A 196 -15.47 -3.93 -23.40
CA PHE A 196 -14.19 -4.65 -23.38
C PHE A 196 -14.28 -5.90 -22.50
N ARG A 197 -13.68 -6.98 -22.96
CA ARG A 197 -13.30 -8.09 -22.11
C ARG A 197 -12.12 -7.66 -21.25
N THR A 198 -12.20 -7.89 -19.94
CA THR A 198 -11.23 -7.35 -18.99
C THR A 198 -10.50 -8.45 -18.23
N ALA A 199 -9.21 -8.22 -17.97
CA ALA A 199 -8.39 -9.11 -17.13
C ALA A 199 -7.52 -8.30 -16.15
N PHE A 200 -7.28 -8.88 -14.97
CA PHE A 200 -6.36 -8.34 -13.97
C PHE A 200 -5.47 -9.48 -13.45
N PHE A 201 -4.17 -9.35 -13.65
CA PHE A 201 -3.18 -10.32 -13.19
C PHE A 201 -2.16 -9.66 -12.29
N SER A 202 -1.95 -10.20 -11.09
CA SER A 202 -1.08 -9.62 -10.08
C SER A 202 0.00 -10.60 -9.61
N ASN A 203 1.25 -10.14 -9.57
CA ASN A 203 2.35 -10.81 -8.90
C ASN A 203 2.50 -10.33 -7.44
N GLN A 204 1.42 -9.87 -6.84
CA GLN A 204 1.38 -9.56 -5.41
C GLN A 204 0.38 -10.47 -4.70
N ARG A 205 0.50 -10.57 -3.37
CA ARG A 205 -0.47 -11.35 -2.59
C ARG A 205 -1.75 -10.56 -2.38
N PHE A 206 -2.84 -11.28 -2.38
CA PHE A 206 -4.14 -10.77 -1.97
C PHE A 206 -4.07 -10.26 -0.51
N ASN A 207 -4.47 -9.03 -0.28
CA ASN A 207 -4.33 -8.37 1.02
C ASN A 207 -5.58 -7.64 1.49
N HIS A 208 -6.73 -7.87 0.84
CA HIS A 208 -8.01 -7.22 1.13
C HIS A 208 -7.99 -5.69 0.99
N SER A 209 -7.12 -5.16 0.14
CA SER A 209 -7.07 -3.74 -0.20
C SER A 209 -7.96 -3.39 -1.39
N PHE A 210 -8.07 -2.11 -1.71
CA PHE A 210 -8.78 -1.67 -2.91
C PHE A 210 -8.13 -2.13 -4.22
N ILE A 211 -6.85 -2.52 -4.20
CA ILE A 211 -6.21 -3.17 -5.36
C ILE A 211 -6.94 -4.46 -5.71
N ASP A 212 -7.21 -5.26 -4.69
CA ASP A 212 -7.89 -6.55 -4.84
C ASP A 212 -9.36 -6.38 -5.25
N PHE A 213 -10.05 -5.38 -4.69
CA PHE A 213 -11.43 -5.10 -5.05
C PHE A 213 -11.56 -4.65 -6.50
N PHE A 214 -10.72 -3.72 -6.94
CA PHE A 214 -10.69 -3.26 -8.33
C PHE A 214 -10.22 -4.36 -9.28
N GLY A 215 -9.24 -5.16 -8.89
CA GLY A 215 -8.80 -6.32 -9.68
C GLY A 215 -9.93 -7.34 -9.90
N ARG A 216 -10.75 -7.58 -8.88
CA ARG A 216 -11.90 -8.49 -8.96
C ARG A 216 -13.09 -7.96 -9.77
N GLU A 217 -13.06 -6.70 -10.21
CA GLU A 217 -14.03 -6.19 -11.19
C GLU A 217 -13.82 -6.80 -12.58
N ALA A 218 -12.62 -7.32 -12.88
CA ALA A 218 -12.29 -7.94 -14.15
C ALA A 218 -13.08 -9.25 -14.41
N ASP A 219 -13.29 -9.58 -15.70
CA ASP A 219 -13.91 -10.83 -16.11
C ASP A 219 -13.02 -12.04 -15.81
N THR A 220 -11.70 -11.84 -15.89
CA THR A 220 -10.68 -12.80 -15.47
C THR A 220 -9.72 -12.11 -14.51
N PHE A 221 -9.44 -12.73 -13.37
CA PHE A 221 -8.42 -12.21 -12.45
C PHE A 221 -7.61 -13.36 -11.85
N ASP A 222 -6.33 -13.06 -11.56
CA ASP A 222 -5.41 -14.01 -10.94
C ASP A 222 -4.37 -13.28 -10.09
N PHE A 223 -4.06 -13.83 -8.93
CA PHE A 223 -3.01 -13.40 -8.02
C PHE A 223 -2.02 -14.54 -7.88
N ILE A 224 -1.01 -14.59 -8.75
CA ILE A 224 -0.14 -15.77 -8.92
C ILE A 224 0.59 -16.24 -7.67
N LYS A 225 0.70 -15.41 -6.64
CA LYS A 225 1.27 -15.80 -5.33
C LYS A 225 0.29 -16.50 -4.40
N GLU A 226 -1.00 -16.44 -4.69
CA GLU A 226 -2.02 -17.13 -3.88
C GLU A 226 -2.09 -18.63 -4.16
N ASP A 227 -1.58 -19.08 -5.29
CA ASP A 227 -1.51 -20.51 -5.66
C ASP A 227 -0.56 -21.30 -4.77
N SER A 228 0.27 -20.61 -3.97
CA SER A 228 1.24 -21.24 -3.07
C SER A 228 1.01 -20.85 -1.61
N LEU A 229 0.89 -21.85 -0.74
CA LEU A 229 0.92 -21.66 0.72
C LEU A 229 2.31 -21.32 1.24
N ASP A 230 3.33 -21.47 0.41
CA ASP A 230 4.71 -21.08 0.74
C ASP A 230 4.88 -19.58 0.64
N PHE A 231 5.05 -18.90 1.76
CA PHE A 231 5.30 -17.46 1.82
C PHE A 231 6.65 -17.05 1.22
N SER A 232 7.57 -17.99 1.04
CA SER A 232 8.84 -17.77 0.34
C SER A 232 8.71 -17.83 -1.18
N TYR A 233 7.58 -18.33 -1.70
CA TYR A 233 7.30 -18.37 -3.13
C TYR A 233 7.28 -16.97 -3.72
N ASN A 234 8.22 -16.69 -4.61
CA ASN A 234 8.48 -15.37 -5.16
C ASN A 234 8.73 -15.47 -6.67
N PRO A 235 7.67 -15.68 -7.46
CA PRO A 235 7.77 -15.81 -8.91
C PRO A 235 8.24 -14.50 -9.56
N SER A 236 8.90 -14.63 -10.70
CA SER A 236 9.23 -13.48 -11.56
C SER A 236 7.97 -12.86 -12.18
N ASP A 237 8.01 -11.55 -12.45
CA ASP A 237 6.94 -10.87 -13.17
C ASP A 237 6.71 -11.41 -14.58
N ASN A 238 7.68 -12.09 -15.17
CA ASN A 238 7.55 -12.78 -16.45
C ASN A 238 6.49 -13.91 -16.44
N GLU A 239 6.14 -14.45 -15.26
CA GLU A 239 5.05 -15.43 -15.15
C GLU A 239 3.68 -14.82 -15.53
N LEU A 240 3.52 -13.51 -15.39
CA LEU A 240 2.31 -12.80 -15.84
C LEU A 240 2.10 -12.88 -17.36
N LEU A 241 3.18 -13.01 -18.14
CA LEU A 241 3.09 -13.08 -19.61
C LEU A 241 2.33 -14.30 -20.08
N LYS A 242 2.45 -15.44 -19.40
CA LYS A 242 1.69 -16.64 -19.70
C LYS A 242 0.17 -16.43 -19.56
N LEU A 243 -0.23 -15.66 -18.55
CA LEU A 243 -1.64 -15.31 -18.34
C LEU A 243 -2.15 -14.34 -19.42
N VAL A 244 -1.31 -13.40 -19.84
CA VAL A 244 -1.62 -12.51 -20.97
C VAL A 244 -1.83 -13.30 -22.25
N GLU A 245 -0.92 -14.22 -22.58
CA GLU A 245 -1.04 -15.08 -23.78
C GLU A 245 -2.33 -15.90 -23.76
N GLN A 246 -2.67 -16.49 -22.61
CA GLN A 246 -3.91 -17.24 -22.42
C GLN A 246 -5.15 -16.35 -22.59
N GLU A 247 -5.12 -15.12 -22.08
CA GLU A 247 -6.23 -14.19 -22.20
C GLU A 247 -6.41 -13.72 -23.65
N LEU A 248 -5.32 -13.38 -24.32
CA LEU A 248 -5.33 -12.98 -25.74
C LEU A 248 -5.83 -14.10 -26.64
N ALA A 249 -5.50 -15.37 -26.34
CA ALA A 249 -5.93 -16.55 -27.06
C ALA A 249 -7.47 -16.76 -27.04
N LYS A 250 -8.20 -16.11 -26.13
CA LYS A 250 -9.67 -16.13 -26.09
C LYS A 250 -10.31 -15.37 -27.27
N GLY A 251 -9.52 -14.57 -27.98
CA GLY A 251 -9.92 -13.98 -29.29
C GLY A 251 -10.96 -12.87 -29.21
N ALA A 252 -11.20 -12.27 -28.03
CA ALA A 252 -12.09 -11.11 -27.94
C ALA A 252 -11.52 -9.93 -28.73
N LYS A 253 -12.35 -9.24 -29.52
CA LYS A 253 -11.90 -8.11 -30.32
C LYS A 253 -11.45 -6.92 -29.51
N LYS A 254 -12.13 -6.66 -28.40
CA LYS A 254 -11.81 -5.58 -27.44
C LYS A 254 -11.35 -6.18 -26.14
N GLN A 255 -10.13 -5.90 -25.73
CA GLN A 255 -9.54 -6.43 -24.50
C GLN A 255 -8.82 -5.34 -23.72
N PHE A 256 -9.00 -5.33 -22.41
CA PHE A 256 -8.25 -4.50 -21.48
C PHE A 256 -7.63 -5.38 -20.40
N ILE A 257 -6.31 -5.41 -20.33
CA ILE A 257 -5.55 -6.25 -19.41
C ILE A 257 -4.73 -5.38 -18.50
N VAL A 258 -4.87 -5.57 -17.18
CA VAL A 258 -4.05 -4.90 -16.16
C VAL A 258 -3.06 -5.91 -15.60
N LEU A 259 -1.79 -5.56 -15.60
CA LEU A 259 -0.70 -6.30 -14.99
C LEU A 259 -0.19 -5.54 -13.79
N HIS A 260 -0.27 -6.12 -12.61
CA HIS A 260 0.26 -5.54 -11.39
C HIS A 260 1.52 -6.29 -10.97
N THR A 261 2.67 -5.71 -11.27
CA THR A 261 3.97 -6.36 -11.06
C THR A 261 4.40 -6.31 -9.60
N TYR A 262 5.37 -7.15 -9.25
CA TYR A 262 6.13 -7.01 -8.00
C TYR A 262 7.33 -6.07 -8.19
N GLY A 263 7.75 -5.86 -9.43
CA GLY A 263 8.69 -4.85 -9.89
C GLY A 263 10.00 -4.82 -9.10
N SER A 264 10.44 -3.61 -8.76
CA SER A 264 11.66 -3.38 -7.99
C SER A 264 11.41 -3.34 -6.47
N HIS A 265 10.47 -4.15 -5.94
CA HIS A 265 10.23 -4.23 -4.50
C HIS A 265 11.46 -4.78 -3.77
N PHE A 266 11.79 -4.25 -2.61
CA PHE A 266 12.87 -4.78 -1.77
C PHE A 266 12.52 -6.21 -1.27
N ASN A 267 13.40 -7.21 -1.31
CA ASN A 267 14.83 -7.16 -1.61
C ASN A 267 15.06 -7.17 -3.14
N TYR A 268 15.78 -6.17 -3.67
CA TYR A 268 15.97 -5.97 -5.11
C TYR A 268 16.64 -7.13 -5.80
N ARG A 269 17.60 -7.80 -5.14
CA ARG A 269 18.37 -8.91 -5.70
C ARG A 269 17.51 -10.13 -6.02
N GLU A 270 16.34 -10.24 -5.40
CA GLU A 270 15.37 -11.31 -5.62
C GLU A 270 14.44 -11.04 -6.80
N ARG A 271 14.59 -9.90 -7.48
CA ARG A 271 13.68 -9.49 -8.57
C ARG A 271 14.13 -9.97 -9.95
N TYR A 272 15.32 -10.51 -10.06
CA TYR A 272 15.89 -11.01 -11.32
C TYR A 272 16.74 -12.27 -11.07
N PRO A 273 16.84 -13.18 -12.08
CA PRO A 273 17.72 -14.35 -12.00
C PRO A 273 19.18 -13.96 -11.85
N SER A 274 19.98 -14.82 -11.22
CA SER A 274 21.41 -14.54 -11.00
C SER A 274 22.18 -14.37 -12.30
N GLY A 275 21.76 -15.05 -13.39
CA GLY A 275 22.39 -14.94 -14.71
C GLY A 275 22.11 -13.61 -15.42
N ASP A 276 21.11 -12.85 -14.97
CA ASP A 276 20.69 -11.59 -15.58
C ASP A 276 21.25 -10.36 -14.84
N ALA A 277 22.14 -10.57 -13.87
CA ALA A 277 22.82 -9.50 -13.17
C ALA A 277 23.81 -8.78 -14.12
N PHE A 278 23.47 -7.58 -14.57
CA PHE A 278 24.29 -6.76 -15.47
C PHE A 278 25.25 -5.85 -14.71
N PHE A 279 24.77 -5.23 -13.63
CA PHE A 279 25.56 -4.37 -12.76
C PHE A 279 26.07 -5.16 -11.56
N THR A 280 27.40 -5.30 -11.42
CA THR A 280 28.03 -6.10 -10.36
C THR A 280 29.14 -5.31 -9.68
N PRO A 281 29.48 -5.62 -8.40
CA PRO A 281 28.87 -6.61 -7.54
C PRO A 281 27.50 -6.15 -7.01
N ASP A 282 26.53 -7.07 -6.92
CA ASP A 282 25.16 -6.81 -6.43
C ASP A 282 24.87 -7.48 -5.06
N TYR A 283 25.87 -8.13 -4.48
CA TYR A 283 25.89 -8.69 -3.12
C TYR A 283 27.05 -8.11 -2.32
N PRO A 284 26.87 -7.92 -1.00
CA PRO A 284 25.68 -8.13 -0.19
C PRO A 284 24.61 -7.04 -0.42
N VAL A 285 23.35 -7.33 -0.07
CA VAL A 285 22.17 -6.43 -0.26
C VAL A 285 21.66 -5.80 1.03
N GLU A 286 22.45 -5.86 2.09
CA GLU A 286 22.10 -5.23 3.37
C GLU A 286 22.03 -3.70 3.20
N ALA A 287 21.00 -3.10 3.80
CA ALA A 287 20.77 -1.66 3.75
C ALA A 287 21.73 -0.86 4.66
N GLU A 288 23.03 -1.20 4.60
CA GLU A 288 24.11 -0.49 5.29
C GLU A 288 24.86 0.43 4.32
N ARG A 289 25.27 1.59 4.83
CA ARG A 289 25.96 2.60 4.01
C ARG A 289 27.22 2.05 3.28
N LYS A 290 27.94 1.12 3.90
CA LYS A 290 29.14 0.49 3.31
C LYS A 290 28.83 -0.36 2.06
N PHE A 291 27.59 -0.84 1.92
CA PHE A 291 27.14 -1.65 0.78
C PHE A 291 26.27 -0.88 -0.21
N ARG A 292 26.29 0.46 -0.13
CA ARG A 292 25.43 1.31 -0.95
C ARG A 292 25.53 0.99 -2.45
N ASP A 293 26.74 0.79 -2.97
CA ASP A 293 26.96 0.56 -4.40
C ASP A 293 26.44 -0.81 -4.85
N ASN A 294 26.59 -1.83 -4.02
CA ASN A 294 25.98 -3.14 -4.25
C ASN A 294 24.46 -3.05 -4.30
N LEU A 295 23.86 -2.32 -3.37
CA LEU A 295 22.43 -2.11 -3.30
C LEU A 295 21.90 -1.34 -4.53
N VAL A 296 22.62 -0.32 -4.99
CA VAL A 296 22.30 0.42 -6.23
C VAL A 296 22.41 -0.51 -7.44
N ASN A 297 23.45 -1.35 -7.52
CA ASN A 297 23.58 -2.34 -8.60
C ASN A 297 22.40 -3.32 -8.61
N ALA A 298 22.01 -3.85 -7.44
CA ALA A 298 20.87 -4.74 -7.34
C ALA A 298 19.55 -4.05 -7.75
N TYR A 299 19.37 -2.79 -7.34
CA TYR A 299 18.20 -2.01 -7.75
C TYR A 299 18.17 -1.76 -9.27
N ASP A 300 19.27 -1.30 -9.84
CA ASP A 300 19.35 -1.02 -11.28
C ASP A 300 19.17 -2.30 -12.13
N ASN A 301 19.66 -3.44 -11.64
CA ASN A 301 19.38 -4.74 -12.26
C ASN A 301 17.87 -5.06 -12.21
N SER A 302 17.19 -4.79 -11.10
CA SER A 302 15.75 -5.03 -10.99
C SER A 302 14.91 -4.13 -11.88
N VAL A 303 15.40 -2.92 -12.20
CA VAL A 303 14.75 -2.01 -13.17
C VAL A 303 15.03 -2.45 -14.62
N ARG A 304 16.22 -3.04 -14.86
CA ARG A 304 16.64 -3.48 -16.17
C ARG A 304 15.95 -4.76 -16.65
N TYR A 305 15.71 -5.68 -15.71
CA TYR A 305 15.05 -6.96 -15.92
C TYR A 305 13.57 -6.80 -16.26
#